data_fbc2a456f9cb9f0dd1607ce8095bc59d
#
_entry.id   fbc2a456f9cb9f0dd1607ce8095bc59d
#
_cell.length_a   1.000
_cell.length_b   1.000
_cell.length_c   1.000
_cell.angle_alpha   90.00
_cell.angle_beta   90.00
_cell.angle_gamma   90.00
#
_symmetry.space_group_name_H-M   'P 1'
#
loop_
_entity.id
_entity.type
_entity.pdbx_description
1 polymer ?
#
loop_
_entity_poly.entity_id
_entity_poly.type
_entity_poly.pdbx_seq_one_letter_code
_entity_poly.pdbx_strand_id
1 'polypeptide(L)'
;MRKFYRLKCKKLNNRIQRLVMLVITLAITAAFLCSCTLPDYRTSDTDSNGKIQVLCTDFPQYDWARNIIGRTDKIELSMLFKNGADAHSYQPSANDIIRITHSALLIYNGGASDESIEDILDSSAQKTDRFSCMNIVSDSILNEDDLNIESDSHGHEHKHSHEHHHNEGESADNEDYDESDEHIWLSIKRVQRICAALGEKFAQIDPDNAETYRTNANIYCMILDALDGEYTQTVNSAKNNNIIVADRFPFLYLAKDYGLNCHAAFPGCSAETEASFKTVVSLANELDELNLSYIVTTDNPTSETASAVIKASGRTDVQTVTLNSLQGVTDNDISNGLTYISAMTQNLDVLKRVLN
;
A
#
# COMPACT_ATOMS: atom_id res chain seq x y z
N MET A 1 -10.72 75.77 55.96
CA MET A 1 -10.75 74.35 56.24
C MET A 1 -11.45 73.48 55.17
N ARG A 2 -12.60 73.80 54.56
CA ARG A 2 -13.35 72.98 53.58
C ARG A 2 -12.61 72.64 52.25
N LYS A 3 -11.72 73.53 51.74
CA LYS A 3 -10.96 73.31 50.51
C LYS A 3 -9.85 72.22 50.65
N PHE A 4 -9.26 72.14 51.83
CA PHE A 4 -8.18 71.16 52.12
C PHE A 4 -8.69 69.76 52.26
N TYR A 5 -9.86 69.56 52.79
CA TYR A 5 -10.51 68.23 52.87
C TYR A 5 -10.96 67.70 51.50
N ARG A 6 -11.45 68.57 50.61
CA ARG A 6 -11.83 68.12 49.22
C ARG A 6 -10.63 67.66 48.37
N LEU A 7 -9.47 68.27 48.56
CA LEU A 7 -8.26 67.92 47.87
C LEU A 7 -7.65 66.59 48.37
N LYS A 8 -7.72 66.30 49.66
CA LYS A 8 -7.30 65.04 50.26
C LYS A 8 -8.21 63.89 49.82
N CYS A 9 -9.52 64.08 49.81
CA CYS A 9 -10.48 63.07 49.33
C CYS A 9 -10.31 62.81 47.85
N LYS A 10 -10.06 63.74 46.97
CA LYS A 10 -9.79 63.55 45.53
C LYS A 10 -8.48 62.76 45.30
N LYS A 11 -7.41 63.11 46.06
CA LYS A 11 -6.15 62.30 45.96
C LYS A 11 -6.27 60.85 46.45
N LEU A 12 -7.09 60.66 47.50
CA LEU A 12 -7.34 59.33 48.05
C LEU A 12 -8.17 58.50 47.06
N ASN A 13 -9.20 59.08 46.47
CA ASN A 13 -10.06 58.45 45.49
C ASN A 13 -9.28 58.07 44.21
N ASN A 14 -8.38 58.95 43.74
CA ASN A 14 -7.52 58.66 42.62
C ASN A 14 -6.48 57.55 42.90
N ARG A 15 -6.02 57.46 44.16
CA ARG A 15 -5.13 56.33 44.57
C ARG A 15 -5.90 55.00 44.63
N ILE A 16 -7.11 54.99 45.16
CA ILE A 16 -7.96 53.83 45.21
C ILE A 16 -8.33 53.40 43.79
N GLN A 17 -8.72 54.34 42.89
CA GLN A 17 -9.01 54.01 41.49
C GLN A 17 -7.81 53.41 40.77
N ARG A 18 -6.60 53.95 40.99
CA ARG A 18 -5.37 53.36 40.42
C ARG A 18 -5.05 51.97 40.95
N LEU A 19 -5.29 51.75 42.24
CA LEU A 19 -5.11 50.41 42.86
C LEU A 19 -6.08 49.41 42.30
N VAL A 20 -7.35 49.80 42.16
CA VAL A 20 -8.41 48.93 41.59
C VAL A 20 -8.10 48.61 40.12
N MET A 21 -7.67 49.59 39.34
CA MET A 21 -7.26 49.36 37.93
C MET A 21 -6.03 48.43 37.84
N LEU A 22 -5.07 48.57 38.78
CA LEU A 22 -3.87 47.71 38.81
C LEU A 22 -4.22 46.25 39.19
N VAL A 23 -5.17 46.06 40.11
CA VAL A 23 -5.68 44.72 40.50
C VAL A 23 -6.47 44.08 39.34
N ILE A 24 -7.30 44.89 38.64
CA ILE A 24 -8.06 44.41 37.48
C ILE A 24 -7.12 44.02 36.33
N THR A 25 -6.09 44.84 36.04
CA THR A 25 -5.09 44.47 35.00
C THR A 25 -4.29 43.26 35.40
N LEU A 26 -3.92 43.10 36.68
CA LEU A 26 -3.21 41.90 37.17
C LEU A 26 -4.09 40.65 37.12
N ALA A 27 -5.38 40.77 37.39
CA ALA A 27 -6.34 39.68 37.28
C ALA A 27 -6.59 39.26 35.84
N ILE A 28 -6.64 40.24 34.90
CA ILE A 28 -6.78 39.97 33.46
C ILE A 28 -5.51 39.29 32.92
N THR A 29 -4.31 39.78 33.31
CA THR A 29 -3.05 39.11 32.89
C THR A 29 -2.90 37.71 33.51
N ALA A 30 -3.32 37.49 34.73
CA ALA A 30 -3.32 36.18 35.37
C ALA A 30 -4.32 35.23 34.66
N ALA A 31 -5.50 35.72 34.24
CA ALA A 31 -6.46 34.93 33.47
C ALA A 31 -5.94 34.58 32.06
N PHE A 32 -5.16 35.45 31.42
CA PHE A 32 -4.50 35.14 30.12
C PHE A 32 -3.32 34.17 30.28
N LEU A 33 -2.61 34.19 31.42
CA LEU A 33 -1.53 33.21 31.67
C LEU A 33 -2.04 31.84 32.12
N CYS A 34 -3.27 31.74 32.63
CA CYS A 34 -3.87 30.46 33.01
C CYS A 34 -4.65 29.79 31.86
N SER A 35 -4.79 30.47 30.70
CA SER A 35 -5.52 29.98 29.51
C SER A 35 -4.62 29.36 28.46
N CYS A 36 -3.32 29.18 28.72
CA CYS A 36 -2.41 28.45 27.85
C CYS A 36 -1.97 27.10 28.44
N THR A 37 -2.84 26.39 29.11
CA THR A 37 -2.85 24.94 28.93
C THR A 37 -3.56 24.74 27.60
N LEU A 38 -2.80 24.67 26.50
CA LEU A 38 -3.23 23.92 25.33
C LEU A 38 -3.80 22.62 25.90
N PRO A 39 -5.04 22.24 25.57
CA PRO A 39 -5.46 20.89 25.87
C PRO A 39 -4.33 20.04 25.28
N ASP A 40 -3.79 19.15 26.11
CA ASP A 40 -3.01 18.02 25.64
C ASP A 40 -3.91 17.36 24.61
N TYR A 41 -3.68 17.71 23.33
CA TYR A 41 -4.31 17.07 22.20
C TYR A 41 -3.59 15.72 22.11
N ARG A 42 -3.85 14.88 23.12
CA ARG A 42 -3.75 13.46 22.92
C ARG A 42 -4.72 13.21 21.78
N THR A 43 -4.19 13.09 20.58
CA THR A 43 -4.86 12.37 19.55
C THR A 43 -5.24 11.06 20.19
N SER A 44 -6.51 10.94 20.57
CA SER A 44 -7.03 9.66 20.96
C SER A 44 -6.87 8.82 19.69
N ASP A 45 -6.02 7.79 19.73
CA ASP A 45 -5.90 6.78 18.69
C ASP A 45 -7.25 6.08 18.42
N THR A 46 -8.30 6.64 18.97
CA THR A 46 -9.69 6.18 18.89
C THR A 46 -10.61 7.29 18.43
N ASP A 47 -11.64 6.94 17.68
CA ASP A 47 -12.73 7.85 17.28
C ASP A 47 -13.59 8.30 18.47
N SER A 48 -14.64 9.11 18.20
CA SER A 48 -15.62 9.55 19.18
C SER A 48 -16.37 8.40 19.88
N ASN A 49 -16.33 7.19 19.32
CA ASN A 49 -16.95 5.97 19.85
C ASN A 49 -15.94 5.08 20.60
N GLY A 50 -14.68 5.49 20.72
CA GLY A 50 -13.61 4.75 21.38
C GLY A 50 -13.05 3.59 20.55
N LYS A 51 -13.22 3.61 19.22
CA LYS A 51 -12.67 2.60 18.31
C LYS A 51 -11.29 2.99 17.80
N ILE A 52 -10.39 2.04 17.72
CA ILE A 52 -9.06 2.19 17.13
C ILE A 52 -9.22 2.31 15.61
N GLN A 53 -8.76 3.42 15.05
CA GLN A 53 -8.86 3.69 13.63
C GLN A 53 -7.69 3.03 12.87
N VAL A 54 -7.99 2.04 12.03
CA VAL A 54 -7.00 1.37 11.17
C VAL A 54 -7.30 1.71 9.71
N LEU A 55 -6.31 2.22 9.02
CA LEU A 55 -6.39 2.57 7.61
C LEU A 55 -5.44 1.66 6.80
N CYS A 56 -5.97 1.01 5.77
CA CYS A 56 -5.16 0.31 4.78
C CYS A 56 -5.11 1.12 3.49
N THR A 57 -3.99 1.11 2.77
CA THR A 57 -3.91 1.82 1.50
C THR A 57 -4.72 1.12 0.42
N ASP A 58 -4.55 -0.18 0.25
CA ASP A 58 -5.13 -0.93 -0.86
C ASP A 58 -5.90 -2.17 -0.40
N PHE A 59 -6.59 -2.83 -1.35
CA PHE A 59 -7.47 -3.97 -1.10
C PHE A 59 -6.76 -5.19 -0.49
N PRO A 60 -5.58 -5.63 -0.95
CA PRO A 60 -4.92 -6.79 -0.33
C PRO A 60 -4.72 -6.62 1.16
N GLN A 61 -4.16 -5.50 1.61
CA GLN A 61 -3.93 -5.19 3.02
C GLN A 61 -5.24 -5.09 3.80
N TYR A 62 -6.26 -4.48 3.20
CA TYR A 62 -7.60 -4.36 3.80
C TYR A 62 -8.24 -5.74 4.01
N ASP A 63 -8.16 -6.64 3.02
CA ASP A 63 -8.76 -7.97 3.13
C ASP A 63 -8.04 -8.84 4.17
N TRP A 64 -6.70 -8.80 4.23
CA TRP A 64 -5.93 -9.49 5.26
C TRP A 64 -6.27 -8.97 6.65
N ALA A 65 -6.23 -7.64 6.83
CA ALA A 65 -6.57 -7.01 8.11
C ALA A 65 -7.98 -7.37 8.56
N ARG A 66 -8.98 -7.32 7.66
CA ARG A 66 -10.37 -7.69 7.93
C ARG A 66 -10.50 -9.14 8.44
N ASN A 67 -9.79 -10.07 7.81
CA ASN A 67 -9.83 -11.48 8.21
C ASN A 67 -9.15 -11.71 9.56
N ILE A 68 -8.05 -11.00 9.85
CA ILE A 68 -7.31 -11.12 11.11
C ILE A 68 -8.06 -10.44 12.25
N ILE A 69 -8.61 -9.25 12.02
CA ILE A 69 -9.43 -8.52 13.02
C ILE A 69 -10.67 -9.35 13.38
N GLY A 70 -11.33 -9.96 12.39
CA GLY A 70 -12.52 -10.77 12.62
C GLY A 70 -13.71 -9.92 13.06
N ARG A 71 -14.44 -10.40 14.08
CA ARG A 71 -15.69 -9.79 14.58
C ARG A 71 -15.47 -8.99 15.87
N THR A 72 -14.51 -8.07 15.89
CA THR A 72 -14.37 -7.13 17.01
C THR A 72 -15.11 -5.82 16.72
N ASP A 73 -15.59 -5.16 17.76
CA ASP A 73 -16.14 -3.80 17.73
C ASP A 73 -15.09 -2.74 18.15
N LYS A 74 -13.88 -3.18 18.51
CA LYS A 74 -12.80 -2.31 19.00
C LYS A 74 -12.04 -1.60 17.89
N ILE A 75 -11.97 -2.21 16.69
CA ILE A 75 -11.23 -1.67 15.54
C ILE A 75 -12.22 -1.23 14.47
N GLU A 76 -12.04 -0.03 13.95
CA GLU A 76 -12.68 0.46 12.74
C GLU A 76 -11.69 0.42 11.59
N LEU A 77 -11.89 -0.52 10.68
CA LEU A 77 -11.04 -0.74 9.52
C LEU A 77 -11.59 0.00 8.31
N SER A 78 -10.75 0.72 7.61
CA SER A 78 -11.09 1.41 6.37
C SER A 78 -9.99 1.30 5.33
N MET A 79 -10.33 1.57 4.06
CA MET A 79 -9.42 1.53 2.92
C MET A 79 -9.28 2.93 2.31
N LEU A 80 -8.07 3.29 1.91
CA LEU A 80 -7.73 4.61 1.34
C LEU A 80 -8.10 4.64 -0.15
N PHE A 81 -7.53 3.74 -0.94
CA PHE A 81 -7.81 3.63 -2.37
C PHE A 81 -9.20 3.02 -2.59
N LYS A 82 -10.01 3.71 -3.40
CA LYS A 82 -11.39 3.32 -3.67
C LYS A 82 -11.63 3.25 -5.16
N ASN A 83 -12.59 2.41 -5.55
CA ASN A 83 -13.07 2.32 -6.92
C ASN A 83 -11.98 2.03 -7.96
N GLY A 84 -10.99 1.21 -7.62
CA GLY A 84 -9.93 0.82 -8.53
C GLY A 84 -8.91 1.92 -8.80
N ALA A 85 -8.66 2.80 -7.82
CA ALA A 85 -7.57 3.77 -7.91
C ALA A 85 -6.23 3.03 -8.03
N ASP A 86 -5.43 3.40 -9.02
CA ASP A 86 -4.10 2.86 -9.25
C ASP A 86 -3.10 3.52 -8.30
N ALA A 87 -2.40 2.73 -7.49
CA ALA A 87 -1.41 3.19 -6.52
C ALA A 87 -0.29 4.02 -7.18
N HIS A 88 0.19 3.61 -8.37
CA HIS A 88 1.28 4.29 -9.09
C HIS A 88 0.93 5.72 -9.55
N SER A 89 -0.35 6.06 -9.65
CA SER A 89 -0.81 7.39 -10.05
C SER A 89 -1.59 8.12 -8.96
N TYR A 90 -1.69 7.53 -7.77
CA TYR A 90 -2.49 8.08 -6.70
C TYR A 90 -1.89 9.37 -6.12
N GLN A 91 -2.75 10.38 -5.98
CA GLN A 91 -2.41 11.66 -5.34
C GLN A 91 -3.35 11.89 -4.15
N PRO A 92 -2.84 11.90 -2.91
CA PRO A 92 -3.67 12.07 -1.73
C PRO A 92 -4.42 13.41 -1.72
N SER A 93 -5.73 13.37 -1.52
CA SER A 93 -6.54 14.56 -1.30
C SER A 93 -6.34 15.10 0.14
N ALA A 94 -6.77 16.34 0.40
CA ALA A 94 -6.73 16.90 1.76
C ALA A 94 -7.48 16.03 2.79
N ASN A 95 -8.57 15.35 2.37
CA ASN A 95 -9.29 14.42 3.24
C ASN A 95 -8.48 13.13 3.49
N ASP A 96 -7.74 12.64 2.50
CA ASP A 96 -6.90 11.47 2.68
C ASP A 96 -5.73 11.76 3.62
N ILE A 97 -5.12 12.95 3.52
CA ILE A 97 -4.10 13.41 4.48
C ILE A 97 -4.64 13.39 5.91
N ILE A 98 -5.88 13.88 6.12
CA ILE A 98 -6.53 13.83 7.43
C ILE A 98 -6.73 12.38 7.90
N ARG A 99 -7.20 11.49 7.04
CA ARG A 99 -7.40 10.07 7.38
C ARG A 99 -6.09 9.37 7.71
N ILE A 100 -5.05 9.60 6.92
CA ILE A 100 -3.70 9.04 7.14
C ILE A 100 -3.16 9.50 8.49
N THR A 101 -3.15 10.81 8.74
CA THR A 101 -2.53 11.39 9.93
C THR A 101 -3.32 11.19 11.22
N HIS A 102 -4.62 10.84 11.14
CA HIS A 102 -5.48 10.59 12.30
C HIS A 102 -5.79 9.11 12.53
N SER A 103 -5.23 8.21 11.73
CA SER A 103 -5.32 6.78 12.00
C SER A 103 -4.38 6.38 13.15
N ALA A 104 -4.81 5.45 13.98
CA ALA A 104 -3.96 4.83 14.99
C ALA A 104 -2.89 3.94 14.35
N LEU A 105 -3.26 3.26 13.25
CA LEU A 105 -2.37 2.42 12.47
C LEU A 105 -2.65 2.62 10.99
N LEU A 106 -1.61 2.89 10.21
CA LEU A 106 -1.62 2.83 8.76
C LEU A 106 -0.90 1.55 8.30
N ILE A 107 -1.59 0.75 7.49
CA ILE A 107 -1.06 -0.44 6.82
C ILE A 107 -0.94 -0.11 5.33
N TYR A 108 0.26 -0.16 4.79
CA TYR A 108 0.56 0.23 3.42
C TYR A 108 1.58 -0.73 2.79
N ASN A 109 1.70 -0.69 1.48
CA ASN A 109 2.60 -1.60 0.79
C ASN A 109 4.07 -1.24 1.04
N GLY A 110 4.40 0.02 0.89
CA GLY A 110 5.78 0.53 0.82
C GLY A 110 6.28 0.56 -0.62
N GLY A 111 7.48 1.11 -0.82
CA GLY A 111 8.06 1.30 -2.14
C GLY A 111 7.72 2.66 -2.77
N ALA A 112 8.11 2.87 -4.02
CA ALA A 112 8.02 4.15 -4.72
C ALA A 112 6.58 4.66 -4.86
N SER A 113 5.60 3.78 -5.04
CA SER A 113 4.17 4.16 -5.14
C SER A 113 3.60 4.76 -3.86
N ASP A 114 4.18 4.45 -2.71
CA ASP A 114 3.74 4.96 -1.41
C ASP A 114 4.59 6.14 -0.89
N GLU A 115 5.55 6.68 -1.69
CA GLU A 115 6.42 7.80 -1.30
C GLU A 115 5.62 9.02 -0.82
N SER A 116 4.55 9.39 -1.53
CA SER A 116 3.67 10.48 -1.12
C SER A 116 2.97 10.25 0.23
N ILE A 117 2.72 9.01 0.59
CA ILE A 117 2.14 8.61 1.88
C ILE A 117 3.20 8.71 2.98
N GLU A 118 4.42 8.25 2.71
CA GLU A 118 5.55 8.37 3.64
C GLU A 118 5.91 9.82 3.91
N ASP A 119 5.93 10.68 2.89
CA ASP A 119 6.13 12.12 3.02
C ASP A 119 5.07 12.78 3.92
N ILE A 120 3.80 12.40 3.79
CA ILE A 120 2.72 12.87 4.67
C ILE A 120 2.98 12.45 6.11
N LEU A 121 3.35 11.20 6.33
CA LEU A 121 3.63 10.67 7.66
C LEU A 121 4.85 11.33 8.30
N ASP A 122 5.90 11.60 7.53
CA ASP A 122 7.15 12.21 8.00
C ASP A 122 6.99 13.71 8.31
N SER A 123 6.18 14.41 7.51
CA SER A 123 5.87 15.83 7.73
C SER A 123 4.83 16.05 8.82
N SER A 124 4.10 15.01 9.25
CA SER A 124 3.05 15.13 10.24
C SER A 124 3.60 15.31 11.66
N ALA A 125 3.02 16.25 12.40
CA ALA A 125 3.25 16.37 13.85
C ALA A 125 2.57 15.23 14.66
N GLN A 126 1.64 14.51 14.06
CA GLN A 126 0.95 13.37 14.64
C GLN A 126 1.74 12.09 14.37
N LYS A 127 1.77 11.21 15.38
CA LYS A 127 2.48 9.93 15.28
C LYS A 127 1.47 8.82 14.94
N THR A 128 1.17 8.66 13.68
CA THR A 128 0.49 7.46 13.18
C THR A 128 1.46 6.28 13.25
N ASP A 129 1.03 5.16 13.84
CA ASP A 129 1.81 3.93 13.80
C ASP A 129 1.82 3.36 12.37
N ARG A 130 2.96 2.85 11.92
CA ARG A 130 3.20 2.46 10.52
C ARG A 130 3.43 0.96 10.42
N PHE A 131 2.81 0.34 9.43
CA PHE A 131 3.06 -1.03 9.06
C PHE A 131 3.31 -1.11 7.54
N SER A 132 4.57 -1.07 7.14
CA SER A 132 4.98 -1.28 5.75
C SER A 132 5.09 -2.77 5.47
N CYS A 133 4.35 -3.26 4.47
CA CYS A 133 4.38 -4.67 4.07
C CYS A 133 5.73 -5.06 3.48
N MET A 134 6.34 -4.21 2.64
CA MET A 134 7.66 -4.45 2.05
C MET A 134 8.74 -4.57 3.12
N ASN A 135 8.68 -3.76 4.19
CA ASN A 135 9.64 -3.86 5.29
C ASN A 135 9.59 -5.22 6.01
N ILE A 136 8.41 -5.85 6.11
CA ILE A 136 8.27 -7.20 6.72
C ILE A 136 8.97 -8.28 5.89
N VAL A 137 9.10 -8.07 4.59
CA VAL A 137 9.66 -9.02 3.63
C VAL A 137 10.91 -8.50 2.92
N SER A 138 11.57 -7.49 3.49
CA SER A 138 12.72 -6.79 2.91
C SER A 138 13.88 -7.70 2.48
N ASP A 139 14.07 -8.84 3.17
CA ASP A 139 15.05 -9.86 2.83
C ASP A 139 14.74 -10.67 1.56
N SER A 140 13.61 -10.43 0.92
CA SER A 140 13.12 -11.19 -0.24
C SER A 140 12.46 -10.31 -1.31
N ILE A 141 12.77 -9.02 -1.33
CA ILE A 141 12.35 -8.10 -2.40
C ILE A 141 13.08 -8.48 -3.69
N LEU A 142 12.36 -8.42 -4.81
CA LEU A 142 12.85 -8.67 -6.15
C LEU A 142 12.93 -7.34 -6.91
N ASN A 143 13.88 -7.24 -7.85
CA ASN A 143 13.97 -6.10 -8.75
C ASN A 143 13.26 -6.41 -10.08
N GLU A 144 12.72 -5.40 -10.74
CA GLU A 144 12.04 -5.57 -12.03
C GLU A 144 12.95 -6.21 -13.10
N ASP A 145 14.25 -5.91 -13.06
CA ASP A 145 15.27 -6.50 -13.95
C ASP A 145 15.48 -8.00 -13.76
N ASP A 146 14.98 -8.59 -12.66
CA ASP A 146 14.99 -10.05 -12.44
C ASP A 146 14.11 -10.82 -13.44
N LEU A 147 13.24 -10.12 -14.17
CA LEU A 147 12.60 -10.63 -15.38
C LEU A 147 13.43 -10.22 -16.59
N ASN A 148 13.87 -11.20 -17.38
CA ASN A 148 14.40 -10.95 -18.71
C ASN A 148 13.24 -10.60 -19.67
N ILE A 149 12.59 -9.45 -19.44
CA ILE A 149 11.68 -8.87 -20.42
C ILE A 149 12.59 -8.19 -21.43
N GLU A 150 12.60 -8.62 -22.70
CA GLU A 150 13.19 -7.84 -23.78
C GLU A 150 12.34 -6.59 -24.01
N SER A 151 12.41 -5.63 -23.07
CA SER A 151 11.81 -4.32 -23.26
C SER A 151 12.63 -3.55 -24.31
N ASP A 152 11.98 -2.93 -25.27
CA ASP A 152 12.56 -1.91 -26.14
C ASP A 152 12.87 -0.63 -25.34
N SER A 153 13.59 -0.75 -24.23
CA SER A 153 14.08 0.43 -23.52
C SER A 153 15.03 1.17 -24.48
N HIS A 154 14.53 2.23 -25.11
CA HIS A 154 15.38 3.22 -25.72
C HIS A 154 16.36 3.69 -24.65
N GLY A 155 17.62 3.25 -24.81
CA GLY A 155 18.68 3.50 -23.85
C GLY A 155 18.81 4.97 -23.50
N HIS A 156 18.28 5.32 -22.37
CA HIS A 156 18.88 6.36 -21.58
C HIS A 156 20.03 5.71 -20.81
N GLU A 157 21.22 5.65 -21.49
CA GLU A 157 22.48 5.42 -20.79
C GLU A 157 22.66 6.51 -19.73
N HIS A 158 22.08 6.35 -18.58
CA HIS A 158 22.51 7.06 -17.39
C HIS A 158 23.79 6.41 -16.89
N LYS A 159 24.93 6.78 -17.53
CA LYS A 159 26.25 6.59 -16.94
C LYS A 159 26.34 7.47 -15.69
N HIS A 160 25.87 6.99 -14.56
CA HIS A 160 26.25 7.53 -13.29
C HIS A 160 27.62 6.98 -12.91
N SER A 161 28.68 7.74 -13.31
CA SER A 161 30.01 7.57 -12.72
C SER A 161 29.97 8.15 -11.30
N HIS A 162 29.72 7.31 -10.30
CA HIS A 162 29.90 7.70 -8.91
C HIS A 162 31.40 7.73 -8.58
N GLU A 163 31.97 8.94 -8.52
CA GLU A 163 33.21 9.19 -7.80
C GLU A 163 32.89 9.15 -6.28
N HIS A 164 33.37 8.12 -5.60
CA HIS A 164 33.25 7.99 -4.16
C HIS A 164 34.08 9.08 -3.45
N HIS A 165 33.43 10.09 -2.94
CA HIS A 165 33.95 10.90 -1.84
C HIS A 165 33.42 10.34 -0.52
N HIS A 166 34.30 9.67 0.22
CA HIS A 166 34.05 9.29 1.61
C HIS A 166 33.88 10.55 2.46
N ASN A 167 32.68 10.74 3.02
CA ASN A 167 32.49 11.58 4.18
C ASN A 167 31.71 10.76 5.21
N GLU A 168 32.37 10.46 6.33
CA GLU A 168 31.80 9.72 7.45
C GLU A 168 30.71 10.57 8.11
N GLY A 169 29.47 10.07 8.12
CA GLY A 169 28.35 10.66 8.82
C GLY A 169 27.19 9.67 8.75
N GLU A 170 26.98 8.95 9.85
CA GLU A 170 25.92 7.97 10.04
C GLU A 170 24.54 8.58 9.75
N SER A 171 23.84 8.06 8.76
CA SER A 171 22.39 7.95 8.73
C SER A 171 22.06 6.70 7.92
N ALA A 172 21.51 5.71 8.63
CA ALA A 172 21.07 4.46 8.07
C ALA A 172 19.87 4.67 7.14
N ASP A 173 19.84 3.81 6.10
CA ASP A 173 18.67 3.37 5.37
C ASP A 173 17.91 4.41 4.51
N ASN A 174 18.56 4.89 3.43
CA ASN A 174 17.88 5.07 2.17
C ASN A 174 18.30 3.89 1.28
N GLU A 175 17.62 2.76 1.42
CA GLU A 175 17.70 1.69 0.44
C GLU A 175 17.09 2.19 -0.86
N ASP A 176 17.80 1.95 -1.95
CA ASP A 176 17.46 2.33 -3.33
C ASP A 176 16.24 1.53 -3.78
N TYR A 177 15.02 2.00 -3.46
CA TYR A 177 13.75 1.36 -3.84
C TYR A 177 13.36 1.62 -5.30
N ASP A 178 14.16 2.39 -6.05
CA ASP A 178 13.78 2.88 -7.40
C ASP A 178 13.72 1.78 -8.48
N GLU A 179 14.20 0.55 -8.17
CA GLU A 179 14.18 -0.60 -9.08
C GLU A 179 13.45 -1.83 -8.50
N SER A 180 12.89 -1.72 -7.30
CA SER A 180 12.25 -2.83 -6.60
C SER A 180 10.82 -3.04 -7.10
N ASP A 181 10.48 -4.29 -7.44
CA ASP A 181 9.09 -4.64 -7.75
C ASP A 181 8.22 -4.58 -6.48
N GLU A 182 7.15 -3.80 -6.54
CA GLU A 182 6.26 -3.54 -5.40
C GLU A 182 5.12 -4.54 -5.23
N HIS A 183 4.91 -5.45 -6.19
CA HIS A 183 3.74 -6.33 -6.26
C HIS A 183 3.86 -7.56 -5.34
N ILE A 184 4.40 -7.35 -4.12
CA ILE A 184 4.65 -8.39 -3.12
C ILE A 184 3.40 -9.17 -2.72
N TRP A 185 2.20 -8.55 -2.84
CA TRP A 185 0.92 -9.20 -2.51
C TRP A 185 0.56 -10.34 -3.45
N LEU A 186 1.21 -10.47 -4.62
CA LEU A 186 1.03 -11.59 -5.55
C LEU A 186 1.90 -12.81 -5.19
N SER A 187 2.72 -12.71 -4.14
CA SER A 187 3.43 -13.83 -3.53
C SER A 187 2.69 -14.34 -2.30
N ILE A 188 2.09 -15.52 -2.39
CA ILE A 188 1.41 -16.14 -1.23
C ILE A 188 2.38 -16.33 -0.06
N LYS A 189 3.64 -16.67 -0.33
CA LYS A 189 4.68 -16.90 0.69
C LYS A 189 5.00 -15.62 1.48
N ARG A 190 5.09 -14.48 0.78
CA ARG A 190 5.32 -13.18 1.41
C ARG A 190 4.09 -12.73 2.20
N VAL A 191 2.90 -12.93 1.65
CA VAL A 191 1.63 -12.61 2.32
C VAL A 191 1.45 -13.40 3.62
N GLN A 192 1.88 -14.66 3.69
CA GLN A 192 1.90 -15.43 4.95
C GLN A 192 2.73 -14.73 6.03
N ARG A 193 3.93 -14.25 5.70
CA ARG A 193 4.81 -13.51 6.63
C ARG A 193 4.16 -12.20 7.08
N ILE A 194 3.58 -11.46 6.13
CA ILE A 194 2.87 -10.20 6.40
C ILE A 194 1.67 -10.44 7.33
N CYS A 195 0.84 -11.45 7.05
CA CYS A 195 -0.33 -11.77 7.86
C CYS A 195 0.04 -12.20 9.28
N ALA A 196 1.12 -12.98 9.45
CA ALA A 196 1.64 -13.35 10.77
C ALA A 196 2.09 -12.09 11.55
N ALA A 197 2.81 -11.17 10.91
CA ALA A 197 3.24 -9.92 11.51
C ALA A 197 2.05 -8.99 11.84
N LEU A 198 1.02 -8.94 10.99
CA LEU A 198 -0.21 -8.19 11.24
C LEU A 198 -0.95 -8.71 12.48
N GLY A 199 -1.02 -10.04 12.68
CA GLY A 199 -1.59 -10.63 13.88
C GLY A 199 -0.93 -10.14 15.16
N GLU A 200 0.41 -10.07 15.18
CA GLU A 200 1.17 -9.50 16.29
C GLU A 200 0.97 -7.97 16.43
N LYS A 201 0.88 -7.25 15.31
CA LYS A 201 0.63 -5.81 15.31
C LYS A 201 -0.72 -5.49 15.94
N PHE A 202 -1.79 -6.19 15.54
CA PHE A 202 -3.11 -6.02 16.14
C PHE A 202 -3.13 -6.42 17.63
N ALA A 203 -2.40 -7.47 18.02
CA ALA A 203 -2.25 -7.86 19.41
C ALA A 203 -1.55 -6.79 20.28
N GLN A 204 -0.68 -5.98 19.69
CA GLN A 204 -0.01 -4.87 20.38
C GLN A 204 -0.94 -3.66 20.57
N ILE A 205 -1.73 -3.31 19.56
CA ILE A 205 -2.61 -2.12 19.63
C ILE A 205 -3.92 -2.38 20.38
N ASP A 206 -4.38 -3.63 20.45
CA ASP A 206 -5.55 -4.06 21.22
C ASP A 206 -5.23 -5.35 22.01
N PRO A 207 -4.54 -5.22 23.16
CA PRO A 207 -4.11 -6.36 23.97
C PRO A 207 -5.25 -7.21 24.51
N ASP A 208 -6.44 -6.65 24.70
CA ASP A 208 -7.61 -7.36 25.22
C ASP A 208 -8.08 -8.47 24.24
N ASN A 209 -7.86 -8.28 22.94
CA ASN A 209 -8.21 -9.24 21.89
C ASN A 209 -7.00 -9.94 21.27
N ALA A 210 -5.80 -9.81 21.85
CA ALA A 210 -4.54 -10.29 21.29
C ALA A 210 -4.57 -11.77 20.84
N GLU A 211 -5.14 -12.66 21.66
CA GLU A 211 -5.24 -14.10 21.34
C GLU A 211 -6.13 -14.35 20.13
N THR A 212 -7.20 -13.58 19.97
CA THR A 212 -8.09 -13.67 18.80
C THR A 212 -7.35 -13.30 17.53
N TYR A 213 -6.58 -12.21 17.53
CA TYR A 213 -5.83 -11.78 16.34
C TYR A 213 -4.76 -12.77 15.94
N ARG A 214 -3.99 -13.31 16.90
CA ARG A 214 -3.00 -14.36 16.64
C ARG A 214 -3.64 -15.63 16.09
N THR A 215 -4.75 -16.03 16.68
CA THR A 215 -5.50 -17.23 16.22
C THR A 215 -6.02 -17.04 14.80
N ASN A 216 -6.64 -15.89 14.49
CA ASN A 216 -7.15 -15.59 13.17
C ASN A 216 -6.02 -15.49 12.12
N ALA A 217 -4.89 -14.84 12.46
CA ALA A 217 -3.73 -14.77 11.61
C ALA A 217 -3.18 -16.17 11.29
N ASN A 218 -3.06 -17.04 12.29
CA ASN A 218 -2.62 -18.41 12.11
C ASN A 218 -3.58 -19.22 11.20
N ILE A 219 -4.90 -19.07 11.40
CA ILE A 219 -5.91 -19.73 10.54
C ILE A 219 -5.78 -19.22 9.10
N TYR A 220 -5.63 -17.90 8.91
CA TYR A 220 -5.48 -17.31 7.58
C TYR A 220 -4.19 -17.79 6.90
N CYS A 221 -3.08 -17.85 7.63
CA CYS A 221 -1.82 -18.42 7.14
C CYS A 221 -1.95 -19.89 6.73
N MET A 222 -2.72 -20.71 7.45
CA MET A 222 -2.98 -22.11 7.06
C MET A 222 -3.79 -22.20 5.75
N ILE A 223 -4.73 -21.27 5.50
CA ILE A 223 -5.47 -21.20 4.23
C ILE A 223 -4.52 -20.83 3.09
N LEU A 224 -3.65 -19.85 3.33
CA LEU A 224 -2.61 -19.44 2.37
C LEU A 224 -1.64 -20.58 2.06
N ASP A 225 -1.21 -21.33 3.06
CA ASP A 225 -0.32 -22.49 2.91
C ASP A 225 -0.95 -23.58 2.02
N ALA A 226 -2.22 -23.86 2.22
CA ALA A 226 -2.96 -24.79 1.37
C ALA A 226 -3.01 -24.31 -0.09
N LEU A 227 -3.26 -23.03 -0.30
CA LEU A 227 -3.29 -22.41 -1.64
C LEU A 227 -1.90 -22.41 -2.29
N ASP A 228 -0.83 -22.09 -1.55
CA ASP A 228 0.57 -22.17 -2.02
C ASP A 228 0.91 -23.59 -2.48
N GLY A 229 0.47 -24.60 -1.72
CA GLY A 229 0.61 -26.00 -2.09
C GLY A 229 -0.10 -26.36 -3.40
N GLU A 230 -1.31 -25.81 -3.63
CA GLU A 230 -2.04 -26.01 -4.90
C GLU A 230 -1.34 -25.35 -6.08
N TYR A 231 -0.80 -24.13 -5.94
CA TYR A 231 0.03 -23.47 -6.96
C TYR A 231 1.25 -24.30 -7.29
N THR A 232 2.00 -24.73 -6.27
CA THR A 232 3.19 -25.58 -6.41
C THR A 232 2.85 -26.89 -7.15
N GLN A 233 1.77 -27.56 -6.77
CA GLN A 233 1.34 -28.79 -7.42
C GLN A 233 0.94 -28.56 -8.89
N THR A 234 0.21 -27.45 -9.16
CA THR A 234 -0.25 -27.11 -10.51
C THR A 234 0.92 -26.91 -11.45
N VAL A 235 1.91 -26.11 -11.07
CA VAL A 235 3.08 -25.84 -11.91
C VAL A 235 3.96 -27.08 -12.06
N ASN A 236 4.21 -27.83 -10.98
CA ASN A 236 5.02 -29.05 -11.04
C ASN A 236 4.40 -30.17 -11.91
N SER A 237 3.08 -30.19 -12.07
CA SER A 237 2.38 -31.17 -12.90
C SER A 237 2.03 -30.67 -14.30
N ALA A 238 2.36 -29.42 -14.61
CA ALA A 238 2.04 -28.76 -15.87
C ALA A 238 2.82 -29.37 -17.06
N LYS A 239 2.27 -29.26 -18.26
CA LYS A 239 2.95 -29.67 -19.50
C LYS A 239 4.05 -28.71 -19.90
N ASN A 240 3.88 -27.44 -19.59
CA ASN A 240 4.86 -26.39 -19.78
C ASN A 240 4.72 -25.37 -18.64
N ASN A 241 5.70 -24.50 -18.48
CA ASN A 241 5.68 -23.42 -17.50
C ASN A 241 5.83 -22.03 -18.13
N ASN A 242 5.54 -21.91 -19.44
CA ASN A 242 5.67 -20.67 -20.18
C ASN A 242 4.33 -19.92 -20.22
N ILE A 243 4.38 -18.61 -20.03
CA ILE A 243 3.22 -17.71 -20.07
C ILE A 243 3.59 -16.49 -20.89
N ILE A 244 2.74 -16.10 -21.85
CA ILE A 244 2.82 -14.83 -22.56
C ILE A 244 1.77 -13.88 -21.98
N VAL A 245 2.24 -12.72 -21.48
CA VAL A 245 1.38 -11.66 -20.92
C VAL A 245 1.43 -10.46 -21.86
N ALA A 246 0.35 -10.25 -22.59
CA ALA A 246 0.25 -9.12 -23.52
C ALA A 246 -0.29 -7.86 -22.84
N ASP A 247 0.32 -7.50 -21.72
CA ASP A 247 -0.03 -6.39 -20.86
C ASP A 247 1.13 -6.07 -19.92
N ARG A 248 0.92 -5.18 -18.91
CA ARG A 248 1.80 -5.00 -17.75
C ARG A 248 1.91 -6.30 -16.95
N PHE A 249 3.08 -6.55 -16.39
CA PHE A 249 3.37 -7.81 -15.69
C PHE A 249 3.66 -7.59 -14.20
N PRO A 250 2.65 -7.45 -13.36
CA PRO A 250 2.83 -7.33 -11.91
C PRO A 250 3.12 -8.67 -11.20
N PHE A 251 3.19 -9.78 -11.94
CA PHE A 251 3.27 -11.14 -11.39
C PHE A 251 4.69 -11.67 -11.19
N LEU A 252 5.71 -10.79 -11.06
CA LEU A 252 7.11 -11.19 -10.92
C LEU A 252 7.31 -12.17 -9.74
N TYR A 253 6.79 -11.81 -8.56
CA TYR A 253 6.89 -12.67 -7.37
C TYR A 253 6.20 -14.02 -7.55
N LEU A 254 5.00 -14.03 -8.13
CA LEU A 254 4.28 -15.25 -8.44
C LEU A 254 5.08 -16.13 -9.41
N ALA A 255 5.64 -15.55 -10.46
CA ALA A 255 6.47 -16.26 -11.43
C ALA A 255 7.71 -16.89 -10.78
N LYS A 256 8.43 -16.13 -9.97
CA LYS A 256 9.63 -16.61 -9.27
C LYS A 256 9.31 -17.65 -8.21
N ASP A 257 8.22 -17.46 -7.45
CA ASP A 257 7.83 -18.39 -6.38
C ASP A 257 7.51 -19.80 -6.89
N TYR A 258 6.98 -19.92 -8.12
CA TYR A 258 6.57 -21.20 -8.70
C TYR A 258 7.38 -21.64 -9.93
N GLY A 259 8.35 -20.84 -10.37
CA GLY A 259 9.23 -21.20 -11.51
C GLY A 259 8.53 -21.11 -12.86
N LEU A 260 7.69 -20.08 -13.04
CA LEU A 260 7.08 -19.76 -14.34
C LEU A 260 8.06 -18.97 -15.20
N ASN A 261 8.10 -19.27 -16.49
CA ASN A 261 8.80 -18.48 -17.51
C ASN A 261 7.79 -17.52 -18.13
N CYS A 262 7.98 -16.22 -17.91
CA CYS A 262 7.04 -15.21 -18.35
C CYS A 262 7.68 -14.32 -19.41
N HIS A 263 6.93 -14.09 -20.49
CA HIS A 263 7.23 -13.15 -21.57
C HIS A 263 6.14 -12.08 -21.55
N ALA A 264 6.50 -10.82 -21.31
CA ALA A 264 5.51 -9.76 -21.08
C ALA A 264 5.74 -8.57 -22.03
N ALA A 265 4.66 -7.83 -22.27
CA ALA A 265 4.74 -6.64 -23.10
C ALA A 265 5.45 -5.49 -22.36
N PHE A 266 5.21 -5.38 -21.04
CA PHE A 266 5.74 -4.30 -20.19
C PHE A 266 6.09 -4.80 -18.79
N PRO A 267 7.05 -4.17 -18.09
CA PRO A 267 7.25 -4.33 -16.65
C PRO A 267 5.99 -4.00 -15.83
N GLY A 268 5.94 -4.45 -14.60
CA GLY A 268 4.77 -4.29 -13.71
C GLY A 268 4.42 -2.84 -13.41
N CYS A 269 5.42 -2.02 -13.11
CA CYS A 269 5.28 -0.60 -12.76
C CYS A 269 5.30 0.34 -13.98
N SER A 270 5.32 -0.20 -15.23
CA SER A 270 5.36 0.62 -16.43
C SER A 270 4.14 1.52 -16.58
N ALA A 271 4.37 2.78 -16.95
CA ALA A 271 3.32 3.71 -17.36
C ALA A 271 2.86 3.49 -18.81
N GLU A 272 3.52 2.62 -19.57
CA GLU A 272 3.19 2.36 -20.98
C GLU A 272 1.87 1.59 -21.10
N THR A 273 1.07 1.98 -22.08
CA THR A 273 -0.26 1.38 -22.35
C THR A 273 -0.36 0.75 -23.72
N GLU A 274 0.61 1.03 -24.62
CA GLU A 274 0.63 0.53 -25.98
C GLU A 274 1.98 -0.11 -26.29
N ALA A 275 1.97 -1.39 -26.67
CA ALA A 275 3.17 -2.12 -27.02
C ALA A 275 3.76 -1.63 -28.35
N SER A 276 5.10 -1.57 -28.42
CA SER A 276 5.80 -1.29 -29.68
C SER A 276 5.50 -2.38 -30.72
N PHE A 277 5.62 -2.03 -32.01
CA PHE A 277 5.48 -3.02 -33.08
C PHE A 277 6.48 -4.18 -32.93
N LYS A 278 7.69 -3.90 -32.46
CA LYS A 278 8.72 -4.92 -32.21
C LYS A 278 8.32 -5.86 -31.08
N THR A 279 7.82 -5.33 -29.98
CA THR A 279 7.30 -6.12 -28.85
C THR A 279 6.17 -7.04 -29.29
N VAL A 280 5.21 -6.52 -30.07
CA VAL A 280 4.10 -7.32 -30.61
C VAL A 280 4.60 -8.47 -31.48
N VAL A 281 5.59 -8.22 -32.37
CA VAL A 281 6.17 -9.25 -33.23
C VAL A 281 6.97 -10.27 -32.42
N SER A 282 7.74 -9.84 -31.43
CA SER A 282 8.47 -10.74 -30.53
C SER A 282 7.54 -11.70 -29.82
N LEU A 283 6.52 -11.18 -29.15
CA LEU A 283 5.53 -12.00 -28.43
C LEU A 283 4.75 -12.93 -29.38
N ALA A 284 4.46 -12.50 -30.63
CA ALA A 284 3.81 -13.35 -31.61
C ALA A 284 4.70 -14.53 -32.06
N ASN A 285 6.01 -14.29 -32.23
CA ASN A 285 6.97 -15.36 -32.54
C ASN A 285 7.10 -16.35 -31.39
N GLU A 286 7.20 -15.88 -30.14
CA GLU A 286 7.28 -16.71 -28.97
C GLU A 286 6.00 -17.55 -28.78
N LEU A 287 4.83 -16.97 -29.05
CA LEU A 287 3.55 -17.66 -29.01
C LEU A 287 3.54 -18.88 -29.96
N ASP A 288 4.14 -18.72 -31.15
CA ASP A 288 4.27 -19.79 -32.15
C ASP A 288 5.36 -20.80 -31.77
N GLU A 289 6.55 -20.32 -31.41
CA GLU A 289 7.69 -21.18 -31.05
C GLU A 289 7.38 -22.08 -29.84
N LEU A 290 6.72 -21.53 -28.83
CA LEU A 290 6.30 -22.24 -27.65
C LEU A 290 4.99 -23.01 -27.85
N ASN A 291 4.33 -22.84 -28.99
CA ASN A 291 3.05 -23.45 -29.35
C ASN A 291 1.97 -23.30 -28.25
N LEU A 292 1.86 -22.08 -27.70
CA LEU A 292 0.91 -21.80 -26.62
C LEU A 292 -0.48 -21.54 -27.20
N SER A 293 -1.51 -22.02 -26.53
CA SER A 293 -2.92 -21.82 -26.92
C SER A 293 -3.59 -20.66 -26.18
N TYR A 294 -2.87 -20.01 -25.27
CA TYR A 294 -3.39 -18.90 -24.45
C TYR A 294 -2.43 -17.74 -24.43
N ILE A 295 -3.00 -16.54 -24.43
CA ILE A 295 -2.34 -15.29 -24.14
C ILE A 295 -2.99 -14.67 -22.91
N VAL A 296 -2.20 -14.17 -21.97
CA VAL A 296 -2.68 -13.64 -20.71
C VAL A 296 -2.76 -12.12 -20.79
N THR A 297 -3.82 -11.56 -20.20
CA THR A 297 -3.96 -10.13 -19.93
C THR A 297 -4.04 -9.89 -18.42
N THR A 298 -3.82 -8.65 -18.00
CA THR A 298 -3.88 -8.23 -16.59
C THR A 298 -5.17 -7.42 -16.38
N ASP A 299 -6.01 -7.84 -15.43
CA ASP A 299 -7.25 -7.18 -14.99
C ASP A 299 -8.30 -6.94 -16.07
N ASN A 300 -7.91 -6.65 -17.30
CA ASN A 300 -8.80 -6.34 -18.40
C ASN A 300 -8.80 -7.46 -19.46
N PRO A 301 -9.94 -8.12 -19.73
CA PRO A 301 -10.02 -9.15 -20.77
C PRO A 301 -9.91 -8.60 -22.20
N THR A 302 -10.07 -7.29 -22.39
CA THR A 302 -10.00 -6.63 -23.71
C THR A 302 -8.70 -5.82 -23.84
N SER A 303 -7.61 -6.50 -24.17
CA SER A 303 -6.32 -5.87 -24.46
C SER A 303 -6.12 -5.71 -25.97
N GLU A 304 -5.82 -4.48 -26.41
CA GLU A 304 -5.46 -4.22 -27.81
C GLU A 304 -4.14 -4.89 -28.16
N THR A 305 -3.20 -4.90 -27.22
CA THR A 305 -1.91 -5.59 -27.37
C THR A 305 -2.11 -7.09 -27.57
N ALA A 306 -2.94 -7.75 -26.77
CA ALA A 306 -3.25 -9.18 -26.95
C ALA A 306 -3.86 -9.46 -28.31
N SER A 307 -4.78 -8.62 -28.75
CA SER A 307 -5.42 -8.72 -30.07
C SER A 307 -4.39 -8.54 -31.20
N ALA A 308 -3.45 -7.61 -31.07
CA ALA A 308 -2.38 -7.37 -32.03
C ALA A 308 -1.41 -8.55 -32.12
N VAL A 309 -1.00 -9.13 -30.99
CA VAL A 309 -0.12 -10.32 -30.91
C VAL A 309 -0.78 -11.51 -31.58
N ILE A 310 -2.05 -11.82 -31.25
CA ILE A 310 -2.78 -12.92 -31.88
C ILE A 310 -2.87 -12.72 -33.42
N LYS A 311 -3.16 -11.49 -33.85
CA LYS A 311 -3.24 -11.18 -35.28
C LYS A 311 -1.88 -11.30 -35.97
N ALA A 312 -0.79 -10.89 -35.31
CA ALA A 312 0.56 -10.96 -35.86
C ALA A 312 1.06 -12.41 -35.98
N SER A 313 0.69 -13.30 -35.07
CA SER A 313 1.01 -14.74 -35.14
C SER A 313 0.25 -15.45 -36.28
N GLY A 314 -0.82 -14.89 -36.80
CA GLY A 314 -1.68 -15.52 -37.80
C GLY A 314 -2.50 -16.71 -37.31
N ARG A 315 -2.45 -17.03 -36.03
CA ARG A 315 -3.16 -18.13 -35.39
C ARG A 315 -4.62 -17.78 -35.10
N THR A 316 -5.50 -18.77 -35.17
CA THR A 316 -6.95 -18.61 -34.90
C THR A 316 -7.43 -19.47 -33.72
N ASP A 317 -6.54 -20.27 -33.15
CA ASP A 317 -6.80 -21.19 -32.04
C ASP A 317 -6.39 -20.63 -30.68
N VAL A 318 -5.80 -19.43 -30.63
CA VAL A 318 -5.33 -18.77 -29.40
C VAL A 318 -6.50 -18.06 -28.70
N GLN A 319 -6.60 -18.27 -27.39
CA GLN A 319 -7.61 -17.66 -26.54
C GLN A 319 -6.97 -16.64 -25.56
N THR A 320 -7.67 -15.55 -25.29
CA THR A 320 -7.27 -14.61 -24.23
C THR A 320 -7.85 -15.06 -22.90
N VAL A 321 -7.04 -15.00 -21.84
CA VAL A 321 -7.44 -15.23 -20.45
C VAL A 321 -6.86 -14.12 -19.57
N THR A 322 -7.48 -13.86 -18.43
CA THR A 322 -7.10 -12.73 -17.58
C THR A 322 -6.66 -13.21 -16.22
N LEU A 323 -5.50 -12.72 -15.77
CA LEU A 323 -5.05 -12.79 -14.37
C LEU A 323 -5.45 -11.48 -13.66
N ASN A 324 -5.85 -11.62 -12.41
CA ASN A 324 -6.22 -10.48 -11.55
C ASN A 324 -5.00 -10.04 -10.74
N SER A 325 -4.58 -8.80 -10.92
CA SER A 325 -3.47 -8.20 -10.17
C SER A 325 -3.86 -7.73 -8.78
N LEU A 326 -5.15 -7.60 -8.49
CA LEU A 326 -5.71 -7.03 -7.26
C LEU A 326 -5.47 -5.52 -7.10
N GLN A 327 -4.90 -4.83 -8.09
CA GLN A 327 -4.69 -3.37 -8.05
C GLN A 327 -5.97 -2.58 -8.32
N GLY A 328 -6.79 -3.04 -9.27
CA GLY A 328 -7.99 -2.34 -9.72
C GLY A 328 -9.29 -2.71 -9.00
N VAL A 329 -9.23 -3.20 -7.75
CA VAL A 329 -10.41 -3.68 -7.02
C VAL A 329 -11.35 -2.54 -6.66
N THR A 330 -12.63 -2.69 -7.02
CA THR A 330 -13.68 -1.70 -6.76
C THR A 330 -14.50 -2.04 -5.52
N ASP A 331 -15.20 -1.03 -4.97
CA ASP A 331 -16.17 -1.24 -3.87
C ASP A 331 -17.27 -2.23 -4.29
N ASN A 332 -17.61 -2.29 -5.58
CA ASN A 332 -18.59 -3.24 -6.12
C ASN A 332 -18.05 -4.68 -6.07
N ASP A 333 -16.78 -4.90 -6.38
CA ASP A 333 -16.16 -6.23 -6.31
C ASP A 333 -16.15 -6.74 -4.86
N ILE A 334 -15.78 -5.87 -3.92
CA ILE A 334 -15.79 -6.20 -2.48
C ILE A 334 -17.23 -6.52 -2.01
N SER A 335 -18.21 -5.73 -2.44
CA SER A 335 -19.62 -5.94 -2.10
C SER A 335 -20.18 -7.23 -2.69
N ASN A 336 -19.69 -7.67 -3.84
CA ASN A 336 -20.01 -8.92 -4.49
C ASN A 336 -19.23 -10.13 -3.89
N GLY A 337 -18.44 -9.89 -2.86
CA GLY A 337 -17.78 -10.95 -2.08
C GLY A 337 -16.37 -11.30 -2.56
N LEU A 338 -15.72 -10.43 -3.34
CA LEU A 338 -14.30 -10.62 -3.67
C LEU A 338 -13.47 -10.63 -2.39
N THR A 339 -12.58 -11.60 -2.29
CA THR A 339 -11.56 -11.72 -1.25
C THR A 339 -10.21 -11.96 -1.89
N TYR A 340 -9.12 -11.69 -1.18
CA TYR A 340 -7.77 -12.03 -1.62
C TYR A 340 -7.67 -13.52 -2.01
N ILE A 341 -8.13 -14.40 -1.14
CA ILE A 341 -8.12 -15.85 -1.39
C ILE A 341 -8.90 -16.22 -2.64
N SER A 342 -10.12 -15.62 -2.84
CA SER A 342 -10.92 -15.95 -4.01
C SER A 342 -10.28 -15.49 -5.32
N ALA A 343 -9.64 -14.31 -5.34
CA ALA A 343 -8.93 -13.80 -6.49
C ALA A 343 -7.70 -14.65 -6.83
N MET A 344 -6.90 -14.99 -5.83
CA MET A 344 -5.74 -15.87 -6.04
C MET A 344 -6.15 -17.29 -6.45
N THR A 345 -7.29 -17.81 -5.97
CA THR A 345 -7.84 -19.08 -6.44
C THR A 345 -8.28 -19.00 -7.92
N GLN A 346 -8.90 -17.89 -8.34
CA GLN A 346 -9.24 -17.66 -9.74
C GLN A 346 -7.99 -17.59 -10.62
N ASN A 347 -6.94 -16.90 -10.16
CA ASN A 347 -5.64 -16.87 -10.85
C ASN A 347 -5.06 -18.29 -11.00
N LEU A 348 -5.14 -19.11 -9.97
CA LEU A 348 -4.71 -20.50 -10.04
C LEU A 348 -5.49 -21.31 -11.10
N ASP A 349 -6.81 -21.10 -11.19
CA ASP A 349 -7.64 -21.79 -12.19
C ASP A 349 -7.32 -21.30 -13.62
N VAL A 350 -6.92 -20.05 -13.80
CA VAL A 350 -6.36 -19.55 -15.08
C VAL A 350 -5.04 -20.27 -15.40
N LEU A 351 -4.12 -20.36 -14.43
CA LEU A 351 -2.83 -21.06 -14.61
C LEU A 351 -3.02 -22.54 -14.96
N LYS A 352 -3.96 -23.24 -14.30
CA LYS A 352 -4.30 -24.65 -14.64
C LYS A 352 -4.69 -24.81 -16.12
N ARG A 353 -5.32 -23.79 -16.72
CA ARG A 353 -5.70 -23.80 -18.15
C ARG A 353 -4.54 -23.44 -19.06
N VAL A 354 -3.78 -22.42 -18.70
CA VAL A 354 -2.69 -21.87 -19.53
C VAL A 354 -1.52 -22.85 -19.64
N LEU A 355 -1.22 -23.58 -18.58
CA LEU A 355 -0.05 -24.45 -18.48
C LEU A 355 -0.31 -25.90 -18.99
N ASN A 356 -1.55 -26.27 -19.36
CA ASN A 356 -1.96 -27.62 -19.80
C ASN A 356 -2.68 -27.60 -21.14
#